data_070cbaa219f2220562699f1747a8b6b2
#
_entry.id   070cbaa219f2220562699f1747a8b6b2
#
_cell.length_a   1.000
_cell.length_b   1.000
_cell.length_c   1.000
_cell.angle_alpha   90.00
_cell.angle_beta   90.00
_cell.angle_gamma   90.00
#
_symmetry.space_group_name_H-M   'P 1'
#
loop_
_entity.id
_entity.type
_entity.pdbx_description
1 polymer ?
#
loop_
_entity_poly.entity_id
_entity_poly.type
_entity_poly.pdbx_seq_one_letter_code
_entity_poly.pdbx_strand_id
1 'polypeptide(L)'
;MKKFIIVLLLFVLTVTAQEKNRMVTDKKTGKPMLLGLCDRNAFADTNFSWWFNSGYKFYHPRKDIMDSLKSEGNNFSVKIIMGTWCSDSRREVPRFYKILDSIGYKDSSLTLINVNREKNSGTNTLDKLNITLIPTFIIYKNGAEIGRIVETPSTNLENDLLNILNEKK
;
A
#
# COMPACT_ATOMS: atom_id res chain seq x y z
N MET A 1 54.33 10.08 35.02
CA MET A 1 53.73 9.49 33.80
C MET A 1 52.24 9.27 34.07
N LYS A 2 51.36 10.14 33.55
CA LYS A 2 49.87 10.04 33.72
C LYS A 2 49.33 9.17 32.62
N LYS A 3 48.75 8.01 32.98
CA LYS A 3 48.06 7.13 32.04
C LYS A 3 46.67 7.72 31.75
N PHE A 4 46.43 8.17 30.51
CA PHE A 4 45.09 8.54 30.00
C PHE A 4 44.33 7.25 29.62
N ILE A 5 43.26 6.96 30.34
CA ILE A 5 42.35 5.88 29.98
C ILE A 5 41.28 6.51 29.04
N ILE A 6 41.35 6.16 27.75
CA ILE A 6 40.33 6.53 26.78
C ILE A 6 39.18 5.52 26.93
N VAL A 7 38.05 5.96 27.51
CA VAL A 7 36.81 5.18 27.54
C VAL A 7 36.10 5.39 26.22
N LEU A 8 36.18 4.37 25.35
CA LEU A 8 35.45 4.36 24.08
C LEU A 8 33.99 4.01 24.37
N LEU A 9 33.10 5.02 24.37
CA LEU A 9 31.65 4.83 24.52
C LEU A 9 31.10 4.27 23.20
N LEU A 10 30.85 2.97 23.11
CA LEU A 10 30.16 2.32 22.01
C LEU A 10 28.67 2.70 22.08
N PHE A 11 28.26 3.65 21.25
CA PHE A 11 26.85 4.00 21.06
C PHE A 11 26.19 2.91 20.17
N VAL A 12 25.51 1.96 20.80
CA VAL A 12 24.73 0.95 20.08
C VAL A 12 23.45 1.62 19.60
N LEU A 13 23.42 2.02 18.33
CA LEU A 13 22.19 2.43 17.64
C LEU A 13 21.29 1.21 17.47
N THR A 14 20.30 1.04 18.34
CA THR A 14 19.24 0.05 18.16
C THR A 14 18.33 0.54 17.04
N VAL A 15 18.54 0.06 15.81
CA VAL A 15 17.59 0.20 14.73
C VAL A 15 16.40 -0.70 15.06
N THR A 16 15.33 -0.11 15.57
CA THR A 16 14.05 -0.84 15.72
C THR A 16 13.50 -1.10 14.32
N ALA A 17 13.68 -2.31 13.81
CA ALA A 17 13.02 -2.75 12.58
C ALA A 17 11.50 -2.64 12.79
N GLN A 18 10.82 -1.85 11.95
CA GLN A 18 9.37 -1.73 12.01
C GLN A 18 8.76 -3.10 11.69
N GLU A 19 7.95 -3.64 12.61
CA GLU A 19 7.29 -4.94 12.43
C GLU A 19 6.33 -4.87 11.24
N LYS A 20 6.63 -5.68 10.21
CA LYS A 20 5.76 -5.83 9.03
C LYS A 20 4.61 -6.77 9.33
N ASN A 21 3.47 -6.53 8.68
CA ASN A 21 2.29 -7.41 8.71
C ASN A 21 1.69 -7.58 10.13
N ARG A 22 1.79 -6.53 10.96
CA ARG A 22 1.26 -6.57 12.32
C ARG A 22 -0.25 -6.73 12.31
N MET A 23 -0.74 -7.75 13.04
CA MET A 23 -2.16 -8.00 13.25
C MET A 23 -2.60 -7.47 14.61
N VAL A 24 -3.75 -6.80 14.65
CA VAL A 24 -4.38 -6.29 15.87
C VAL A 24 -5.87 -6.60 15.85
N THR A 25 -6.53 -6.46 17.01
CA THR A 25 -7.99 -6.63 17.10
C THR A 25 -8.72 -5.33 16.79
N ASP A 26 -9.68 -5.37 15.88
CA ASP A 26 -10.63 -4.28 15.64
C ASP A 26 -11.55 -4.10 16.84
N LYS A 27 -11.41 -3.01 17.56
CA LYS A 27 -12.18 -2.74 18.80
C LYS A 27 -13.70 -2.72 18.59
N LYS A 28 -14.18 -2.42 17.37
CA LYS A 28 -15.61 -2.35 17.05
C LYS A 28 -16.21 -3.73 16.83
N THR A 29 -15.45 -4.67 16.25
CA THR A 29 -16.00 -5.96 15.80
C THR A 29 -15.39 -7.17 16.52
N GLY A 30 -14.30 -6.99 17.26
CA GLY A 30 -13.51 -8.07 17.84
C GLY A 30 -12.73 -8.91 16.83
N LYS A 31 -12.78 -8.57 15.54
CA LYS A 31 -12.12 -9.33 14.46
C LYS A 31 -10.68 -8.86 14.24
N PRO A 32 -9.81 -9.75 13.73
CA PRO A 32 -8.45 -9.36 13.33
C PRO A 32 -8.46 -8.31 12.22
N MET A 33 -7.54 -7.36 12.31
CA MET A 33 -7.21 -6.39 11.24
C MET A 33 -5.70 -6.17 11.18
N LEU A 34 -5.20 -5.82 9.99
CA LEU A 34 -3.80 -5.41 9.79
C LEU A 34 -3.60 -3.96 10.19
N LEU A 35 -2.40 -3.62 10.67
CA LEU A 35 -2.05 -2.27 11.07
C LEU A 35 -0.58 -1.95 10.75
N GLY A 36 -0.34 -0.77 10.16
CA GLY A 36 1.01 -0.29 9.81
C GLY A 36 1.48 -0.82 8.47
N LEU A 37 2.81 -0.89 8.31
CA LEU A 37 3.44 -1.34 7.08
C LEU A 37 3.19 -2.83 6.86
N CYS A 38 2.69 -3.16 5.68
CA CYS A 38 2.42 -4.53 5.28
C CYS A 38 2.98 -4.83 3.89
N ASP A 39 3.00 -6.09 3.54
CA ASP A 39 3.17 -6.56 2.18
C ASP A 39 2.04 -7.54 1.81
N ARG A 40 2.06 -8.00 0.56
CA ARG A 40 1.03 -8.88 0.01
C ARG A 40 0.89 -10.20 0.79
N ASN A 41 1.97 -10.69 1.43
CA ASN A 41 1.93 -11.96 2.16
C ASN A 41 0.98 -11.93 3.36
N ALA A 42 0.71 -10.73 3.92
CA ALA A 42 -0.29 -10.56 4.97
C ALA A 42 -1.68 -11.05 4.57
N PHE A 43 -2.02 -11.01 3.27
CA PHE A 43 -3.32 -11.46 2.78
C PHE A 43 -3.42 -12.98 2.59
N ALA A 44 -2.35 -13.74 2.82
CA ALA A 44 -2.40 -15.20 2.86
C ALA A 44 -3.08 -15.74 4.13
N ASP A 45 -3.16 -14.93 5.19
CA ASP A 45 -3.86 -15.28 6.42
C ASP A 45 -5.36 -15.56 6.15
N THR A 46 -5.92 -16.56 6.82
CA THR A 46 -7.32 -17.02 6.63
C THR A 46 -8.37 -15.94 6.89
N ASN A 47 -8.05 -14.95 7.74
CA ASN A 47 -8.95 -13.81 7.99
C ASN A 47 -9.10 -12.89 6.77
N PHE A 48 -8.14 -12.92 5.83
CA PHE A 48 -8.08 -11.99 4.70
C PHE A 48 -8.11 -12.68 3.35
N SER A 49 -7.57 -13.89 3.22
CA SER A 49 -7.37 -14.60 1.94
C SER A 49 -8.68 -14.82 1.17
N TRP A 50 -9.79 -15.07 1.85
CA TRP A 50 -11.06 -15.35 1.21
C TRP A 50 -11.57 -14.20 0.32
N TRP A 51 -11.48 -12.94 0.77
CA TRP A 51 -11.89 -11.79 -0.01
C TRP A 51 -10.79 -11.33 -0.98
N PHE A 52 -9.51 -11.44 -0.56
CA PHE A 52 -8.41 -11.04 -1.42
C PHE A 52 -8.31 -11.94 -2.66
N ASN A 53 -8.31 -13.26 -2.46
CA ASN A 53 -8.23 -14.21 -3.57
C ASN A 53 -9.46 -14.13 -4.48
N SER A 54 -10.66 -13.96 -3.92
CA SER A 54 -11.88 -13.77 -4.69
C SER A 54 -11.82 -12.51 -5.55
N GLY A 55 -11.53 -11.35 -4.95
CA GLY A 55 -11.44 -10.09 -5.66
C GLY A 55 -10.36 -10.09 -6.75
N TYR A 56 -9.22 -10.72 -6.47
CA TYR A 56 -8.13 -10.87 -7.43
C TYR A 56 -8.50 -11.81 -8.59
N LYS A 57 -9.08 -12.98 -8.28
CA LYS A 57 -9.39 -14.01 -9.28
C LYS A 57 -10.48 -13.57 -10.26
N PHE A 58 -11.54 -12.94 -9.76
CA PHE A 58 -12.72 -12.62 -10.56
C PHE A 58 -12.68 -11.22 -11.19
N TYR A 59 -11.66 -10.42 -10.92
CA TYR A 59 -11.48 -9.15 -11.62
C TYR A 59 -10.78 -9.38 -12.97
N HIS A 60 -11.38 -8.85 -14.03
CA HIS A 60 -10.87 -8.92 -15.40
C HIS A 60 -10.66 -7.49 -15.93
N PRO A 61 -9.44 -6.94 -15.81
CA PRO A 61 -9.15 -5.62 -16.35
C PRO A 61 -9.37 -5.56 -17.87
N ARG A 62 -9.75 -4.40 -18.38
CA ARG A 62 -9.92 -4.18 -19.82
C ARG A 62 -8.60 -4.32 -20.57
N LYS A 63 -8.59 -5.24 -21.55
CA LYS A 63 -7.40 -5.62 -22.28
C LYS A 63 -6.75 -4.44 -23.02
N ASP A 64 -7.55 -3.61 -23.69
CA ASP A 64 -7.12 -2.44 -24.42
C ASP A 64 -6.35 -1.43 -23.52
N ILE A 65 -6.84 -1.23 -22.30
CA ILE A 65 -6.19 -0.36 -21.30
C ILE A 65 -4.92 -1.00 -20.75
N MET A 66 -4.95 -2.31 -20.53
CA MET A 66 -3.79 -3.05 -20.02
C MET A 66 -2.59 -3.00 -20.97
N ASP A 67 -2.84 -3.04 -22.30
CA ASP A 67 -1.77 -2.93 -23.28
C ASP A 67 -1.13 -1.52 -23.24
N SER A 68 -1.93 -0.48 -23.04
CA SER A 68 -1.42 0.90 -22.81
C SER A 68 -0.63 1.02 -21.51
N LEU A 69 -1.12 0.46 -20.41
CA LEU A 69 -0.42 0.49 -19.12
C LEU A 69 0.93 -0.24 -19.15
N LYS A 70 1.03 -1.34 -19.91
CA LYS A 70 2.30 -2.06 -20.09
C LYS A 70 3.39 -1.19 -20.72
N SER A 71 3.00 -0.29 -21.63
CA SER A 71 3.96 0.62 -22.29
C SER A 71 4.56 1.65 -21.33
N GLU A 72 3.86 2.01 -20.24
CA GLU A 72 4.39 2.89 -19.19
C GLU A 72 5.51 2.24 -18.36
N GLY A 73 5.59 0.90 -18.40
CA GLY A 73 6.61 0.14 -17.68
C GLY A 73 6.54 0.32 -16.16
N ASN A 74 7.68 0.17 -15.48
CA ASN A 74 7.80 0.32 -14.02
C ASN A 74 8.33 1.71 -13.60
N ASN A 75 8.04 2.76 -14.38
CA ASN A 75 8.58 4.11 -14.15
C ASN A 75 7.78 4.92 -13.12
N PHE A 76 6.96 4.27 -12.31
CA PHE A 76 6.18 4.88 -11.25
C PHE A 76 6.23 4.02 -9.97
N SER A 77 5.92 4.61 -8.84
CA SER A 77 5.71 3.88 -7.60
C SER A 77 4.32 4.14 -7.03
N VAL A 78 3.83 3.18 -6.25
CA VAL A 78 2.48 3.22 -5.69
C VAL A 78 2.54 3.11 -4.18
N LYS A 79 1.72 3.94 -3.51
CA LYS A 79 1.44 3.77 -2.10
C LYS A 79 -0.06 3.50 -1.92
N ILE A 80 -0.39 2.37 -1.30
CA ILE A 80 -1.76 1.97 -0.99
C ILE A 80 -2.01 2.18 0.49
N ILE A 81 -3.00 3.00 0.82
CA ILE A 81 -3.50 3.16 2.19
C ILE A 81 -4.87 2.49 2.25
N MET A 82 -5.02 1.51 3.12
CA MET A 82 -6.25 0.72 3.22
C MET A 82 -6.57 0.30 4.66
N GLY A 83 -7.77 -0.23 4.88
CA GLY A 83 -8.12 -0.94 6.10
C GLY A 83 -8.76 -2.29 5.77
N THR A 84 -8.26 -3.38 6.36
CA THR A 84 -8.84 -4.73 6.14
C THR A 84 -10.27 -4.88 6.69
N TRP A 85 -10.73 -3.91 7.47
CA TRP A 85 -12.10 -3.79 7.97
C TRP A 85 -13.05 -3.04 7.00
N CYS A 86 -12.49 -2.29 6.01
CA CYS A 86 -13.25 -1.48 5.06
C CYS A 86 -13.70 -2.31 3.86
N SER A 87 -14.98 -2.25 3.49
CA SER A 87 -15.56 -2.97 2.34
C SER A 87 -14.96 -2.54 1.02
N ASP A 88 -14.76 -1.24 0.83
CA ASP A 88 -14.19 -0.69 -0.40
C ASP A 88 -12.72 -1.09 -0.57
N SER A 89 -11.95 -1.09 0.53
CA SER A 89 -10.58 -1.61 0.52
C SER A 89 -10.53 -3.09 0.13
N ARG A 90 -11.43 -3.92 0.67
CA ARG A 90 -11.52 -5.35 0.33
C ARG A 90 -11.94 -5.58 -1.12
N ARG A 91 -12.70 -4.67 -1.71
CA ARG A 91 -13.12 -4.74 -3.11
C ARG A 91 -12.01 -4.27 -4.05
N GLU A 92 -11.44 -3.08 -3.81
CA GLU A 92 -10.60 -2.42 -4.79
C GLU A 92 -9.11 -2.85 -4.71
N VAL A 93 -8.60 -3.17 -3.52
CA VAL A 93 -7.18 -3.50 -3.38
C VAL A 93 -6.78 -4.78 -4.11
N PRO A 94 -7.49 -5.92 -4.00
CA PRO A 94 -7.13 -7.12 -4.78
C PRO A 94 -7.26 -6.91 -6.29
N ARG A 95 -8.21 -6.08 -6.76
CA ARG A 95 -8.37 -5.70 -8.17
C ARG A 95 -7.17 -4.90 -8.66
N PHE A 96 -6.71 -3.96 -7.85
CA PHE A 96 -5.55 -3.15 -8.17
C PHE A 96 -4.27 -4.01 -8.25
N TYR A 97 -4.08 -4.96 -7.33
CA TYR A 97 -3.00 -5.96 -7.43
C TYR A 97 -3.10 -6.78 -8.72
N LYS A 98 -4.30 -7.15 -9.15
CA LYS A 98 -4.50 -7.86 -10.43
C LYS A 98 -4.04 -7.04 -11.63
N ILE A 99 -4.30 -5.73 -11.63
CA ILE A 99 -3.82 -4.81 -12.68
C ILE A 99 -2.29 -4.76 -12.66
N LEU A 100 -1.70 -4.51 -11.49
CA LEU A 100 -0.24 -4.40 -11.34
C LEU A 100 0.48 -5.67 -11.80
N ASP A 101 0.02 -6.84 -11.37
CA ASP A 101 0.60 -8.13 -11.80
C ASP A 101 0.48 -8.32 -13.32
N SER A 102 -0.67 -7.94 -13.90
CA SER A 102 -0.92 -8.10 -15.34
C SER A 102 -0.02 -7.23 -16.22
N ILE A 103 0.54 -6.14 -15.67
CA ILE A 103 1.54 -5.30 -16.35
C ILE A 103 2.99 -5.65 -15.98
N GLY A 104 3.20 -6.65 -15.13
CA GLY A 104 4.53 -7.04 -14.66
C GLY A 104 5.16 -6.02 -13.70
N TYR A 105 4.32 -5.34 -12.90
CA TYR A 105 4.78 -4.35 -11.94
C TYR A 105 5.61 -4.97 -10.81
N LYS A 106 6.66 -4.28 -10.36
CA LYS A 106 7.55 -4.79 -9.31
C LYS A 106 7.03 -4.43 -7.92
N ASP A 107 6.83 -5.43 -7.07
CA ASP A 107 6.40 -5.24 -5.67
C ASP A 107 7.33 -4.32 -4.86
N SER A 108 8.62 -4.26 -5.22
CA SER A 108 9.59 -3.34 -4.59
C SER A 108 9.25 -1.85 -4.77
N SER A 109 8.41 -1.52 -5.75
CA SER A 109 7.93 -0.16 -6.01
C SER A 109 6.56 0.12 -5.38
N LEU A 110 6.02 -0.85 -4.60
CA LEU A 110 4.74 -0.73 -3.93
C LEU A 110 4.92 -0.64 -2.41
N THR A 111 4.26 0.32 -1.79
CA THR A 111 4.16 0.45 -0.33
C THR A 111 2.71 0.23 0.09
N LEU A 112 2.46 -0.74 0.96
CA LEU A 112 1.14 -1.01 1.52
C LEU A 112 1.09 -0.61 2.99
N ILE A 113 0.14 0.27 3.35
CA ILE A 113 -0.07 0.75 4.72
C ILE A 113 -1.51 0.46 5.13
N ASN A 114 -1.67 -0.33 6.18
CA ASN A 114 -2.97 -0.61 6.77
C ASN A 114 -3.27 0.33 7.94
N VAL A 115 -4.52 0.75 8.05
CA VAL A 115 -4.99 1.68 9.08
C VAL A 115 -6.16 1.10 9.88
N ASN A 116 -6.28 1.56 11.12
CA ASN A 116 -7.44 1.32 11.95
C ASN A 116 -8.65 2.19 11.53
N ARG A 117 -9.76 2.13 12.27
CA ARG A 117 -10.99 2.88 11.93
C ARG A 117 -10.85 4.39 12.07
N GLU A 118 -9.93 4.85 12.87
CA GLU A 118 -9.56 6.26 13.03
C GLU A 118 -8.56 6.73 11.96
N LYS A 119 -8.26 5.87 10.96
CA LYS A 119 -7.27 6.09 9.89
C LYS A 119 -5.85 6.32 10.42
N ASN A 120 -5.51 5.69 11.55
CA ASN A 120 -4.18 5.70 12.13
C ASN A 120 -3.45 4.40 11.77
N SER A 121 -2.21 4.49 11.32
CA SER A 121 -1.34 3.34 11.01
C SER A 121 -0.55 2.81 12.23
N GLY A 122 -0.65 3.49 13.37
CA GLY A 122 0.19 3.23 14.54
C GLY A 122 1.60 3.80 14.44
N THR A 123 1.87 4.61 13.41
CA THR A 123 3.14 5.31 13.16
C THR A 123 2.87 6.62 12.43
N ASN A 124 3.88 7.51 12.34
CA ASN A 124 3.75 8.79 11.64
C ASN A 124 3.87 8.70 10.11
N THR A 125 3.71 7.50 9.54
CA THR A 125 3.87 7.27 8.09
C THR A 125 2.82 7.97 7.21
N LEU A 126 1.72 8.44 7.82
CA LEU A 126 0.62 9.10 7.11
C LEU A 126 0.60 10.63 7.23
N ASP A 127 1.42 11.22 8.10
CA ASP A 127 1.29 12.62 8.56
C ASP A 127 1.25 13.67 7.44
N LYS A 128 1.82 13.38 6.27
CA LYS A 128 1.85 14.31 5.14
C LYS A 128 1.03 13.85 3.94
N LEU A 129 0.29 12.75 4.08
CA LEU A 129 -0.42 12.16 2.94
C LEU A 129 -1.86 12.66 2.77
N ASN A 130 -2.41 13.38 3.76
CA ASN A 130 -3.77 13.94 3.74
C ASN A 130 -4.83 12.87 3.41
N ILE A 131 -4.82 11.73 4.13
CA ILE A 131 -5.72 10.62 3.89
C ILE A 131 -7.08 10.88 4.54
N THR A 132 -8.09 11.13 3.71
CA THR A 132 -9.47 11.37 4.14
C THR A 132 -10.36 10.13 4.03
N LEU A 133 -10.19 9.34 2.96
CA LEU A 133 -10.97 8.13 2.67
C LEU A 133 -10.03 6.97 2.34
N ILE A 134 -10.52 5.73 2.43
CA ILE A 134 -9.78 4.52 2.10
C ILE A 134 -10.66 3.52 1.33
N PRO A 135 -10.05 2.75 0.39
CA PRO A 135 -8.62 2.78 0.04
C PRO A 135 -8.22 4.08 -0.67
N THR A 136 -6.97 4.50 -0.52
CA THR A 136 -6.36 5.53 -1.34
C THR A 136 -5.13 4.96 -2.02
N PHE A 137 -5.07 5.04 -3.34
CA PHE A 137 -3.94 4.64 -4.17
C PHE A 137 -3.23 5.91 -4.62
N ILE A 138 -2.01 6.15 -4.14
CA ILE A 138 -1.22 7.35 -4.49
C ILE A 138 -0.14 6.92 -5.47
N ILE A 139 -0.10 7.57 -6.62
CA ILE A 139 0.83 7.30 -7.70
C ILE A 139 1.92 8.37 -7.71
N TYR A 140 3.18 7.92 -7.75
CA TYR A 140 4.36 8.79 -7.77
C TYR A 140 5.19 8.54 -9.02
N LYS A 141 5.75 9.60 -9.60
CA LYS A 141 6.76 9.55 -10.66
C LYS A 141 7.91 10.46 -10.26
N ASN A 142 9.15 9.96 -10.31
CA ASN A 142 10.35 10.70 -9.89
C ASN A 142 10.27 11.26 -8.45
N GLY A 143 9.62 10.52 -7.54
CA GLY A 143 9.45 10.90 -6.14
C GLY A 143 8.34 11.92 -5.85
N ALA A 144 7.72 12.51 -6.88
CA ALA A 144 6.58 13.42 -6.74
C ALA A 144 5.25 12.69 -6.95
N GLU A 145 4.24 13.02 -6.14
CA GLU A 145 2.87 12.55 -6.39
C GLU A 145 2.34 13.18 -7.68
N ILE A 146 1.88 12.33 -8.60
CA ILE A 146 1.28 12.76 -9.87
C ILE A 146 -0.24 12.62 -9.88
N GLY A 147 -0.82 11.84 -8.98
CA GLY A 147 -2.26 11.68 -8.82
C GLY A 147 -2.60 10.59 -7.81
N ARG A 148 -3.90 10.47 -7.52
CA ARG A 148 -4.41 9.43 -6.61
C ARG A 148 -5.81 8.98 -6.99
N ILE A 149 -6.14 7.71 -6.68
CA ILE A 149 -7.51 7.18 -6.74
C ILE A 149 -7.99 7.05 -5.30
N VAL A 150 -9.13 7.62 -4.99
CA VAL A 150 -9.67 7.68 -3.61
C VAL A 150 -10.97 6.90 -3.55
N GLU A 151 -11.03 5.94 -2.65
CA GLU A 151 -12.17 5.07 -2.30
C GLU A 151 -12.62 4.19 -3.47
N THR A 152 -13.26 4.74 -4.48
CA THR A 152 -13.69 4.06 -5.69
C THR A 152 -13.20 4.80 -6.92
N PRO A 153 -12.84 4.09 -8.00
CA PRO A 153 -12.42 4.74 -9.23
C PRO A 153 -13.58 5.53 -9.88
N SER A 154 -13.24 6.56 -10.64
CA SER A 154 -14.21 7.36 -11.39
C SER A 154 -14.85 6.57 -12.54
N THR A 155 -14.06 5.73 -13.20
CA THR A 155 -14.50 4.83 -14.28
C THR A 155 -14.24 3.37 -13.89
N ASN A 156 -12.99 2.98 -13.88
CA ASN A 156 -12.44 1.74 -13.35
C ASN A 156 -10.96 1.97 -13.01
N LEU A 157 -10.39 1.08 -12.22
CA LEU A 157 -9.03 1.25 -11.68
C LEU A 157 -7.96 1.39 -12.76
N GLU A 158 -8.04 0.59 -13.82
CA GLU A 158 -7.05 0.62 -14.90
C GLU A 158 -7.14 1.90 -15.74
N ASN A 159 -8.34 2.43 -16.01
CA ASN A 159 -8.49 3.71 -16.71
C ASN A 159 -8.00 4.88 -15.86
N ASP A 160 -8.39 4.92 -14.59
CA ASP A 160 -7.99 6.00 -13.69
C ASP A 160 -6.45 6.00 -13.51
N LEU A 161 -5.83 4.81 -13.38
CA LEU A 161 -4.37 4.67 -13.33
C LEU A 161 -3.72 5.17 -14.61
N LEU A 162 -4.22 4.77 -15.79
CA LEU A 162 -3.69 5.20 -17.08
C LEU A 162 -3.82 6.72 -17.26
N ASN A 163 -4.95 7.31 -16.89
CA ASN A 163 -5.17 8.75 -16.96
C ASN A 163 -4.16 9.50 -16.10
N ILE A 164 -3.93 9.06 -14.85
CA ILE A 164 -2.94 9.66 -13.95
C ILE A 164 -1.53 9.59 -14.53
N LEU A 165 -1.15 8.46 -15.15
CA LEU A 165 0.18 8.28 -15.74
C LEU A 165 0.40 9.13 -16.99
N ASN A 166 -0.68 9.42 -17.74
CA ASN A 166 -0.66 10.21 -18.98
C ASN A 166 -0.84 11.72 -18.75
N GLU A 167 -1.31 12.15 -17.58
CA GLU A 167 -1.41 13.58 -17.27
C GLU A 167 -0.01 14.22 -17.28
N LYS A 168 0.26 15.01 -18.31
CA LYS A 168 1.45 15.85 -18.39
C LYS A 168 1.30 16.99 -17.38
N LYS A 169 1.99 16.92 -16.26
CA LYS A 169 2.22 18.08 -15.40
C LYS A 169 3.42 18.87 -15.89
#